data_a3a1122ab5c9fc2059aa77c2a627913c
#
_entry.id   a3a1122ab5c9fc2059aa77c2a627913c
#
_cell.length_a   1.000
_cell.length_b   1.000
_cell.length_c   1.000
_cell.angle_alpha   90.00
_cell.angle_beta   90.00
_cell.angle_gamma   90.00
#
_symmetry.space_group_name_H-M   'P 1'
#
loop_
_entity.id
_entity.type
_entity.pdbx_description
1 polymer ?
#
loop_
_entity_poly.entity_id
_entity_poly.type
_entity_poly.pdbx_seq_one_letter_code
_entity_poly.pdbx_strand_id
1 'polypeptide(L)'
;MNLKLKLSPAIYLVGFMGCGKSSVGRALAEELGWYFVDLDEDIEKCAGAAVAHIFDTQGEANFRALETEALKKRVQIARSGQPQVISLGGGAFTVEANIDLVLNHGVTVWLDAPFDLIERRIAEETHRPLARDPVRMKHLFDQRREAYARADFRIEIGHDDPAAIASRILALPLFSP
;
A
#
# COMPACT_ATOMS: atom_id res chain seq x y z
N MET A 1 20.51 10.25 -2.89
CA MET A 1 19.23 9.62 -3.28
C MET A 1 19.45 8.12 -3.38
N ASN A 2 18.58 7.32 -2.74
CA ASN A 2 18.61 5.85 -2.75
C ASN A 2 18.71 5.35 -4.20
N LEU A 3 19.59 4.35 -4.46
CA LEU A 3 19.83 3.83 -5.81
C LEU A 3 18.55 3.28 -6.46
N LYS A 4 17.67 2.65 -5.68
CA LYS A 4 16.38 2.15 -6.18
C LYS A 4 15.52 3.28 -6.76
N LEU A 5 15.45 4.44 -6.08
CA LEU A 5 14.69 5.59 -6.55
C LEU A 5 15.31 6.27 -7.78
N LYS A 6 16.63 6.15 -7.97
CA LYS A 6 17.28 6.63 -9.20
C LYS A 6 16.89 5.81 -10.43
N LEU A 7 16.73 4.51 -10.25
CA LEU A 7 16.42 3.56 -11.34
C LEU A 7 14.91 3.40 -11.57
N SER A 8 14.15 3.54 -10.51
CA SER A 8 12.69 3.39 -10.52
C SER A 8 12.09 4.29 -9.43
N PRO A 9 11.68 5.53 -9.77
CA PRO A 9 11.19 6.49 -8.78
C PRO A 9 9.79 6.12 -8.30
N ALA A 10 9.70 5.08 -7.48
CA ALA A 10 8.47 4.59 -6.88
C ALA A 10 8.63 4.39 -5.37
N ILE A 11 7.66 4.90 -4.61
CA ILE A 11 7.51 4.62 -3.17
C ILE A 11 6.22 3.82 -2.99
N TYR A 12 6.34 2.61 -2.46
CA TYR A 12 5.22 1.72 -2.22
C TYR A 12 4.84 1.76 -0.74
N LEU A 13 3.62 2.19 -0.43
CA LEU A 13 3.07 2.17 0.92
C LEU A 13 2.39 0.83 1.16
N VAL A 14 2.87 0.10 2.16
CA VAL A 14 2.35 -1.20 2.57
C VAL A 14 1.81 -1.15 4.00
N GLY A 15 0.93 -2.06 4.34
CA GLY A 15 0.31 -2.15 5.66
C GLY A 15 -1.14 -2.57 5.61
N PHE A 16 -1.72 -2.81 6.76
CA PHE A 16 -3.08 -3.33 6.88
C PHE A 16 -4.13 -2.31 6.41
N MET A 17 -5.34 -2.78 6.09
CA MET A 17 -6.47 -1.89 5.79
C MET A 17 -6.73 -0.95 6.97
N GLY A 18 -7.14 0.29 6.69
CA GLY A 18 -7.40 1.29 7.74
C GLY A 18 -6.15 1.93 8.36
N CYS A 19 -4.93 1.53 7.99
CA CYS A 19 -3.71 2.19 8.51
C CYS A 19 -3.42 3.57 7.88
N GLY A 20 -4.14 3.98 6.84
CA GLY A 20 -4.05 5.33 6.27
C GLY A 20 -3.18 5.46 5.03
N LYS A 21 -2.85 4.38 4.33
CA LYS A 21 -2.00 4.39 3.12
C LYS A 21 -2.43 5.39 2.06
N SER A 22 -3.72 5.43 1.72
CA SER A 22 -4.21 6.32 0.67
C SER A 22 -4.12 7.79 1.07
N SER A 23 -4.45 8.14 2.32
CA SER A 23 -4.34 9.52 2.82
C SER A 23 -2.88 9.98 2.92
N VAL A 24 -2.02 9.15 3.51
CA VAL A 24 -0.58 9.42 3.61
C VAL A 24 0.06 9.47 2.23
N GLY A 25 -0.33 8.57 1.32
CA GLY A 25 0.19 8.52 -0.03
C GLY A 25 -0.13 9.77 -0.85
N ARG A 26 -1.34 10.31 -0.72
CA ARG A 26 -1.72 11.59 -1.36
C ARG A 26 -0.90 12.75 -0.82
N ALA A 27 -0.77 12.88 0.51
CA ALA A 27 0.04 13.91 1.13
C ALA A 27 1.51 13.82 0.73
N LEU A 28 2.08 12.61 0.73
CA LEU A 28 3.47 12.38 0.32
C LEU A 28 3.70 12.69 -1.17
N ALA A 29 2.77 12.31 -2.04
CA ALA A 29 2.86 12.59 -3.46
C ALA A 29 2.78 14.09 -3.76
N GLU A 30 1.91 14.82 -3.06
CA GLU A 30 1.80 16.28 -3.15
C GLU A 30 3.12 16.97 -2.76
N GLU A 31 3.71 16.61 -1.64
CA GLU A 31 5.00 17.15 -1.16
C GLU A 31 6.16 16.87 -2.13
N LEU A 32 6.14 15.71 -2.79
CA LEU A 32 7.17 15.31 -3.75
C LEU A 32 6.93 15.86 -5.17
N GLY A 33 5.73 16.35 -5.48
CA GLY A 33 5.32 16.63 -6.85
C GLY A 33 5.22 15.36 -7.72
N TRP A 34 4.91 14.21 -7.12
CA TRP A 34 4.80 12.90 -7.75
C TRP A 34 3.34 12.50 -8.00
N TYR A 35 3.11 11.52 -8.87
CA TYR A 35 1.78 10.96 -9.05
C TYR A 35 1.40 10.05 -7.88
N PHE A 36 0.17 10.21 -7.37
CA PHE A 36 -0.42 9.27 -6.43
C PHE A 36 -1.22 8.20 -7.16
N VAL A 37 -1.07 6.95 -6.73
CA VAL A 37 -1.80 5.79 -7.25
C VAL A 37 -2.33 4.96 -6.09
N ASP A 38 -3.64 4.74 -6.04
CA ASP A 38 -4.23 3.67 -5.24
C ASP A 38 -4.37 2.45 -6.15
N LEU A 39 -3.73 1.34 -5.78
CA LEU A 39 -3.68 0.15 -6.65
C LEU A 39 -5.05 -0.51 -6.78
N ASP A 40 -5.87 -0.49 -5.72
CA ASP A 40 -7.23 -1.03 -5.76
C ASP A 40 -8.10 -0.21 -6.71
N GLU A 41 -8.06 1.13 -6.63
CA GLU A 41 -8.75 2.01 -7.58
C GLU A 41 -8.28 1.79 -9.04
N ASP A 42 -7.00 1.53 -9.22
CA ASP A 42 -6.42 1.28 -10.55
C ASP A 42 -6.93 -0.04 -11.15
N ILE A 43 -7.03 -1.07 -10.32
CA ILE A 43 -7.63 -2.37 -10.70
C ILE A 43 -9.11 -2.18 -11.06
N GLU A 44 -9.88 -1.48 -10.22
CA GLU A 44 -11.31 -1.23 -10.47
C GLU A 44 -11.54 -0.50 -11.80
N LYS A 45 -10.74 0.52 -12.09
CA LYS A 45 -10.81 1.26 -13.37
C LYS A 45 -10.50 0.35 -14.57
N CYS A 46 -9.50 -0.51 -14.44
CA CYS A 46 -9.13 -1.44 -15.53
C CYS A 46 -10.15 -2.56 -15.72
N ALA A 47 -10.71 -3.09 -14.63
CA ALA A 47 -11.68 -4.18 -14.66
C ALA A 47 -13.12 -3.72 -14.94
N GLY A 48 -13.41 -2.42 -14.79
CA GLY A 48 -14.77 -1.89 -14.89
C GLY A 48 -15.70 -2.39 -13.78
N ALA A 49 -15.15 -2.86 -12.65
CA ALA A 49 -15.90 -3.46 -11.55
C ALA A 49 -15.21 -3.19 -10.22
N ALA A 50 -16.00 -3.07 -9.14
CA ALA A 50 -15.48 -2.91 -7.79
C ALA A 50 -14.70 -4.16 -7.34
N VAL A 51 -13.67 -3.98 -6.51
CA VAL A 51 -12.87 -5.07 -5.94
C VAL A 51 -13.75 -6.14 -5.30
N ALA A 52 -14.74 -5.74 -4.50
CA ALA A 52 -15.67 -6.69 -3.86
C ALA A 52 -16.41 -7.56 -4.90
N HIS A 53 -16.87 -6.96 -6.00
CA HIS A 53 -17.54 -7.68 -7.07
C HIS A 53 -16.61 -8.68 -7.79
N ILE A 54 -15.34 -8.30 -7.98
CA ILE A 54 -14.33 -9.20 -8.57
C ILE A 54 -14.10 -10.41 -7.65
N PHE A 55 -13.97 -10.18 -6.33
CA PHE A 55 -13.85 -11.27 -5.37
C PHE A 55 -15.05 -12.21 -5.39
N ASP A 56 -16.27 -11.67 -5.39
CA ASP A 56 -17.51 -12.44 -5.34
C ASP A 56 -17.74 -13.26 -6.62
N THR A 57 -17.41 -12.71 -7.78
CA THR A 57 -17.73 -13.34 -9.07
C THR A 57 -16.58 -14.16 -9.66
N GLN A 58 -15.33 -13.79 -9.38
CA GLN A 58 -14.14 -14.37 -10.01
C GLN A 58 -13.19 -15.02 -9.01
N GLY A 59 -13.41 -14.81 -7.70
CA GLY A 59 -12.63 -15.39 -6.63
C GLY A 59 -11.29 -14.66 -6.35
N GLU A 60 -10.71 -15.02 -5.20
CA GLU A 60 -9.47 -14.39 -4.72
C GLU A 60 -8.29 -14.60 -5.65
N ALA A 61 -8.12 -15.81 -6.20
CA ALA A 61 -6.98 -16.13 -7.08
C ALA A 61 -6.95 -15.24 -8.31
N ASN A 62 -8.10 -14.97 -8.92
CA ASN A 62 -8.19 -14.09 -10.08
C ASN A 62 -7.93 -12.63 -9.72
N PHE A 63 -8.46 -12.16 -8.57
CA PHE A 63 -8.13 -10.83 -8.07
C PHE A 63 -6.61 -10.66 -7.86
N ARG A 64 -5.93 -11.65 -7.25
CA ARG A 64 -4.48 -11.61 -7.04
C ARG A 64 -3.69 -11.57 -8.36
N ALA A 65 -4.17 -12.24 -9.39
CA ALA A 65 -3.57 -12.14 -10.72
C ALA A 65 -3.71 -10.72 -11.31
N LEU A 66 -4.89 -10.12 -11.21
CA LEU A 66 -5.14 -8.73 -11.65
C LEU A 66 -4.28 -7.73 -10.85
N GLU A 67 -4.18 -7.91 -9.54
CA GLU A 67 -3.36 -7.09 -8.64
C GLU A 67 -1.88 -7.14 -9.05
N THR A 68 -1.34 -8.32 -9.32
CA THR A 68 0.04 -8.50 -9.79
C THR A 68 0.27 -7.85 -11.15
N GLU A 69 -0.65 -7.98 -12.09
CA GLU A 69 -0.54 -7.36 -13.42
C GLU A 69 -0.64 -5.82 -13.35
N ALA A 70 -1.52 -5.27 -12.50
CA ALA A 70 -1.60 -3.83 -12.26
C ALA A 70 -0.27 -3.31 -11.68
N LEU A 71 0.30 -4.04 -10.71
CA LEU A 71 1.56 -3.68 -10.09
C LEU A 71 2.72 -3.70 -11.08
N LYS A 72 2.81 -4.71 -11.96
CA LYS A 72 3.82 -4.77 -13.04
C LYS A 72 3.74 -3.55 -13.96
N LYS A 73 2.54 -3.13 -14.35
CA LYS A 73 2.34 -1.92 -15.16
C LYS A 73 2.87 -0.68 -14.44
N ARG A 74 2.60 -0.53 -13.15
CA ARG A 74 3.08 0.61 -12.35
C ARG A 74 4.60 0.62 -12.22
N VAL A 75 5.23 -0.53 -12.06
CA VAL A 75 6.69 -0.67 -12.10
C VAL A 75 7.25 -0.21 -13.45
N GLN A 76 6.65 -0.61 -14.57
CA GLN A 76 7.09 -0.19 -15.90
C GLN A 76 6.97 1.34 -16.08
N ILE A 77 5.88 1.95 -15.63
CA ILE A 77 5.66 3.40 -15.66
C ILE A 77 6.74 4.12 -14.83
N ALA A 78 7.03 3.66 -13.62
CA ALA A 78 8.09 4.24 -12.81
C ALA A 78 9.46 4.14 -13.50
N ARG A 79 9.80 2.98 -14.05
CA ARG A 79 11.04 2.75 -14.79
C ARG A 79 11.17 3.60 -16.07
N SER A 80 10.07 4.03 -16.65
CA SER A 80 10.08 5.00 -17.76
C SER A 80 10.32 6.45 -17.32
N GLY A 81 10.56 6.67 -16.03
CA GLY A 81 10.89 7.97 -15.45
C GLY A 81 9.69 8.77 -14.91
N GLN A 82 8.52 8.16 -14.77
CA GLN A 82 7.37 8.80 -14.12
C GLN A 82 7.34 8.46 -12.62
N PRO A 83 7.66 9.43 -11.74
CA PRO A 83 7.74 9.17 -10.32
C PRO A 83 6.33 8.97 -9.70
N GLN A 84 6.20 7.98 -8.83
CA GLN A 84 4.91 7.59 -8.24
C GLN A 84 5.01 7.27 -6.75
N VAL A 85 3.96 7.62 -6.00
CA VAL A 85 3.65 7.07 -4.68
C VAL A 85 2.48 6.12 -4.86
N ILE A 86 2.65 4.85 -4.50
CA ILE A 86 1.67 3.78 -4.76
C ILE A 86 1.21 3.19 -3.44
N SER A 87 -0.09 3.32 -3.15
CA SER A 87 -0.76 2.62 -2.04
C SER A 87 -1.11 1.21 -2.48
N LEU A 88 -0.55 0.19 -1.84
CA LEU A 88 -0.87 -1.21 -2.12
C LEU A 88 -2.10 -1.67 -1.34
N GLY A 89 -2.91 -2.53 -1.93
CA GLY A 89 -3.95 -3.26 -1.21
C GLY A 89 -3.37 -4.06 -0.04
N GLY A 90 -4.15 -4.22 1.05
CA GLY A 90 -3.64 -4.86 2.27
C GLY A 90 -3.13 -6.31 2.10
N GLY A 91 -3.54 -7.01 1.04
CA GLY A 91 -3.05 -8.34 0.71
C GLY A 91 -1.96 -8.38 -0.35
N ALA A 92 -1.73 -7.30 -1.08
CA ALA A 92 -0.77 -7.28 -2.19
C ALA A 92 0.65 -7.63 -1.75
N PHE A 93 1.08 -7.11 -0.60
CA PHE A 93 2.41 -7.35 -0.02
C PHE A 93 2.49 -8.63 0.82
N THR A 94 1.58 -9.59 0.60
CA THR A 94 1.65 -10.97 1.13
C THR A 94 1.86 -12.00 0.02
N VAL A 95 1.84 -11.56 -1.24
CA VAL A 95 2.11 -12.39 -2.41
C VAL A 95 3.59 -12.28 -2.75
N GLU A 96 4.33 -13.38 -2.71
CA GLU A 96 5.79 -13.40 -2.87
C GLU A 96 6.27 -12.69 -4.14
N ALA A 97 5.62 -12.98 -5.27
CA ALA A 97 5.94 -12.33 -6.54
C ALA A 97 5.78 -10.81 -6.52
N ASN A 98 4.80 -10.29 -5.76
CA ASN A 98 4.60 -8.85 -5.59
C ASN A 98 5.66 -8.24 -4.67
N ILE A 99 6.02 -8.95 -3.59
CA ILE A 99 7.07 -8.52 -2.66
C ILE A 99 8.39 -8.36 -3.42
N ASP A 100 8.81 -9.39 -4.14
CA ASP A 100 10.03 -9.37 -4.95
C ASP A 100 10.01 -8.24 -5.98
N LEU A 101 8.87 -8.06 -6.63
CA LEU A 101 8.71 -7.02 -7.64
C LEU A 101 8.93 -5.62 -7.07
N VAL A 102 8.29 -5.27 -5.96
CA VAL A 102 8.38 -3.91 -5.40
C VAL A 102 9.69 -3.67 -4.66
N LEU A 103 10.25 -4.67 -3.97
CA LEU A 103 11.55 -4.56 -3.32
C LEU A 103 12.70 -4.31 -4.32
N ASN A 104 12.57 -4.81 -5.55
CA ASN A 104 13.58 -4.61 -6.59
C ASN A 104 13.37 -3.34 -7.43
N HIS A 105 12.16 -2.74 -7.41
CA HIS A 105 11.80 -1.65 -8.32
C HIS A 105 11.25 -0.41 -7.62
N GLY A 106 11.73 -0.11 -6.43
CA GLY A 106 11.39 1.09 -5.68
C GLY A 106 11.68 0.92 -4.20
N VAL A 107 11.15 1.81 -3.40
CA VAL A 107 11.29 1.79 -1.94
C VAL A 107 9.95 1.46 -1.31
N THR A 108 9.97 0.52 -0.39
CA THR A 108 8.78 0.09 0.35
C THR A 108 8.77 0.70 1.75
N VAL A 109 7.63 1.24 2.16
CA VAL A 109 7.43 1.83 3.49
C VAL A 109 6.22 1.18 4.14
N TRP A 110 6.45 0.48 5.24
CA TRP A 110 5.37 -0.10 6.05
C TRP A 110 4.80 0.95 7.01
N LEU A 111 3.51 1.23 6.88
CA LEU A 111 2.74 2.03 7.82
C LEU A 111 2.18 1.09 8.89
N ASP A 112 2.87 1.01 10.02
CA ASP A 112 2.55 0.09 11.12
C ASP A 112 1.65 0.79 12.15
N ALA A 113 0.36 0.67 11.96
CA ALA A 113 -0.65 1.16 12.89
C ALA A 113 -1.02 0.07 13.91
N PRO A 114 -1.23 0.40 15.19
CA PRO A 114 -1.71 -0.54 16.17
C PRO A 114 -3.14 -1.01 15.86
N PHE A 115 -3.46 -2.25 16.24
CA PHE A 115 -4.73 -2.88 15.88
C PHE A 115 -5.96 -2.11 16.38
N ASP A 116 -5.91 -1.58 17.60
CA ASP A 116 -7.00 -0.79 18.20
C ASP A 116 -7.31 0.51 17.43
N LEU A 117 -6.29 1.13 16.82
CA LEU A 117 -6.49 2.28 15.95
C LEU A 117 -7.16 1.86 14.63
N ILE A 118 -6.72 0.74 14.06
CA ILE A 118 -7.30 0.18 12.83
C ILE A 118 -8.76 -0.20 13.06
N GLU A 119 -9.05 -0.91 14.16
CA GLU A 119 -10.40 -1.35 14.52
C GLU A 119 -11.37 -0.16 14.62
N ARG A 120 -10.96 0.91 15.32
CA ARG A 120 -11.75 2.13 15.41
C ARG A 120 -12.04 2.77 14.05
N ARG A 121 -11.00 2.93 13.21
CA ARG A 121 -11.16 3.52 11.88
C ARG A 121 -12.06 2.70 10.95
N ILE A 122 -11.95 1.38 11.02
CA ILE A 122 -12.77 0.47 10.21
C ILE A 122 -14.22 0.44 10.72
N ALA A 123 -14.44 0.55 12.03
CA ALA A 123 -15.79 0.60 12.60
C ALA A 123 -16.59 1.84 12.11
N GLU A 124 -15.91 2.93 11.81
CA GLU A 124 -16.51 4.13 11.23
C GLU A 124 -16.85 3.97 9.73
N GLU A 125 -16.22 3.01 9.05
CA GLU A 125 -16.45 2.71 7.63
C GLU A 125 -17.48 1.58 7.45
N THR A 126 -18.76 1.93 7.31
CA THR A 126 -19.91 0.98 7.29
C THR A 126 -19.90 -0.06 6.15
N HIS A 127 -18.96 0.02 5.20
CA HIS A 127 -18.98 -0.78 3.96
C HIS A 127 -17.97 -1.90 3.89
N ARG A 128 -17.19 -2.19 4.94
CA ARG A 128 -16.16 -3.25 4.91
C ARG A 128 -16.65 -4.56 5.53
N PRO A 129 -16.70 -5.68 4.77
CA PRO A 129 -17.17 -6.98 5.29
C PRO A 129 -16.37 -7.48 6.50
N LEU A 130 -15.06 -7.23 6.56
CA LEU A 130 -14.18 -7.64 7.68
C LEU A 130 -14.45 -6.88 8.99
N ALA A 131 -15.07 -5.69 8.94
CA ALA A 131 -15.51 -4.96 10.13
C ALA A 131 -16.56 -5.75 10.96
N ARG A 132 -17.23 -6.73 10.34
CA ARG A 132 -18.26 -7.56 10.97
C ARG A 132 -17.71 -8.76 11.74
N ASP A 133 -16.42 -9.05 11.63
CA ASP A 133 -15.75 -10.17 12.30
C ASP A 133 -14.40 -9.72 12.88
N PRO A 134 -14.40 -9.11 14.09
CA PRO A 134 -13.17 -8.61 14.73
C PRO A 134 -12.13 -9.69 15.00
N VAL A 135 -12.55 -10.92 15.30
CA VAL A 135 -11.64 -12.04 15.58
C VAL A 135 -10.88 -12.44 14.31
N ARG A 136 -11.60 -12.60 13.22
CA ARG A 136 -10.99 -12.88 11.91
C ARG A 136 -10.09 -11.73 11.44
N MET A 137 -10.52 -10.51 11.67
CA MET A 137 -9.73 -9.31 11.34
C MET A 137 -8.43 -9.28 12.12
N LYS A 138 -8.45 -9.55 13.43
CA LYS A 138 -7.26 -9.61 14.28
C LYS A 138 -6.30 -10.71 13.83
N HIS A 139 -6.82 -11.90 13.55
CA HIS A 139 -6.01 -13.01 13.05
C HIS A 139 -5.30 -12.66 11.73
N LEU A 140 -6.03 -12.07 10.79
CA LEU A 140 -5.49 -11.61 9.51
C LEU A 140 -4.44 -10.51 9.68
N PHE A 141 -4.67 -9.59 10.62
CA PHE A 141 -3.71 -8.54 10.98
C PHE A 141 -2.39 -9.14 11.46
N ASP A 142 -2.46 -10.09 12.42
CA ASP A 142 -1.27 -10.73 12.97
C ASP A 142 -0.51 -11.54 11.91
N GLN A 143 -1.21 -12.29 11.08
CA GLN A 143 -0.60 -13.07 9.99
C GLN A 143 0.16 -12.21 8.98
N ARG A 144 -0.38 -11.03 8.64
CA ARG A 144 0.22 -10.16 7.60
C ARG A 144 1.43 -9.37 8.09
N ARG A 145 1.61 -9.20 9.40
CA ARG A 145 2.72 -8.41 9.96
C ARG A 145 4.08 -8.93 9.57
N GLU A 146 4.26 -10.25 9.48
CA GLU A 146 5.52 -10.86 9.06
C GLU A 146 5.89 -10.45 7.61
N ALA A 147 4.92 -10.44 6.71
CA ALA A 147 5.15 -9.99 5.35
C ALA A 147 5.49 -8.49 5.31
N TYR A 148 4.73 -7.64 6.02
CA TYR A 148 4.99 -6.20 6.05
C TYR A 148 6.36 -5.85 6.64
N ALA A 149 6.87 -6.64 7.59
CA ALA A 149 8.19 -6.45 8.19
C ALA A 149 9.36 -6.60 7.19
N ARG A 150 9.10 -7.10 5.99
CA ARG A 150 10.07 -7.19 4.89
C ARG A 150 10.26 -5.86 4.14
N ALA A 151 9.44 -4.84 4.41
CA ALA A 151 9.57 -3.53 3.78
C ALA A 151 10.92 -2.87 4.12
N ASP A 152 11.45 -2.04 3.21
CA ASP A 152 12.72 -1.34 3.41
C ASP A 152 12.70 -0.43 4.65
N PHE A 153 11.56 0.18 4.95
CA PHE A 153 11.37 1.07 6.11
C PHE A 153 10.04 0.80 6.82
N ARG A 154 10.02 1.07 8.11
CA ARG A 154 8.83 0.99 8.97
C ARG A 154 8.57 2.33 9.62
N ILE A 155 7.34 2.81 9.54
CA ILE A 155 6.85 4.01 10.23
C ILE A 155 5.73 3.59 11.18
N GLU A 156 5.97 3.74 12.47
CA GLU A 156 4.93 3.50 13.48
C GLU A 156 3.89 4.62 13.41
N ILE A 157 2.62 4.24 13.29
CA ILE A 157 1.49 5.16 13.15
C ILE A 157 0.77 5.27 14.49
N GLY A 158 0.60 6.50 14.95
CA GLY A 158 -0.27 6.83 16.09
C GLY A 158 -1.55 7.54 15.62
N HIS A 159 -1.93 8.58 16.37
CA HIS A 159 -3.02 9.48 16.02
C HIS A 159 -2.55 10.63 15.10
N ASP A 160 -1.48 10.42 14.39
CA ASP A 160 -0.85 11.42 13.55
C ASP A 160 -1.72 11.77 12.34
N ASP A 161 -1.68 13.02 11.96
CA ASP A 161 -2.21 13.53 10.71
C ASP A 161 -1.40 12.98 9.52
N PRO A 162 -2.04 12.69 8.37
CA PRO A 162 -1.37 12.18 7.17
C PRO A 162 -0.16 13.01 6.71
N ALA A 163 -0.22 14.33 6.82
CA ALA A 163 0.89 15.21 6.45
C ALA A 163 2.09 15.05 7.40
N ALA A 164 1.85 14.88 8.70
CA ALA A 164 2.91 14.58 9.67
C ALA A 164 3.59 13.24 9.37
N ILE A 165 2.82 12.22 8.98
CA ILE A 165 3.38 10.92 8.58
C ILE A 165 4.19 11.05 7.28
N ALA A 166 3.69 11.79 6.28
CA ALA A 166 4.40 12.06 5.05
C ALA A 166 5.75 12.76 5.32
N SER A 167 5.77 13.75 6.21
CA SER A 167 7.01 14.42 6.63
C SER A 167 8.01 13.47 7.30
N ARG A 168 7.54 12.49 8.10
CA ARG A 168 8.40 11.45 8.68
C ARG A 168 8.98 10.52 7.62
N ILE A 169 8.22 10.19 6.56
CA ILE A 169 8.72 9.41 5.43
C ILE A 169 9.80 10.20 4.67
N LEU A 170 9.59 11.50 4.45
CA LEU A 170 10.57 12.37 3.80
C LEU A 170 11.88 12.52 4.60
N ALA A 171 11.82 12.39 5.93
CA ALA A 171 12.99 12.39 6.79
C ALA A 171 13.80 11.08 6.73
N LEU A 172 13.28 10.01 6.12
CA LEU A 172 14.03 8.78 5.90
C LEU A 172 15.20 9.02 4.92
N PRO A 173 16.26 8.20 4.93
CA PRO A 173 17.41 8.37 4.04
C PRO A 173 17.11 7.98 2.57
N LEU A 174 15.92 8.34 2.09
CA LEU A 174 15.46 8.06 0.72
C LEU A 174 16.16 8.96 -0.30
N PHE A 175 16.36 10.22 0.08
CA PHE A 175 16.85 11.28 -0.78
C PHE A 175 18.25 11.78 -0.39
N SER A 176 18.84 11.18 0.66
CA SER A 176 20.22 11.48 1.04
C SER A 176 21.21 11.06 -0.06
N PRO A 177 22.29 11.80 -0.24
CA PRO A 177 23.33 11.48 -1.23
C PRO A 177 24.02 10.16 -0.94
#